data_f07baa603905fb7d775be04fc5bad7e7
#
_entry.id   f07baa603905fb7d775be04fc5bad7e7
#
_cell.length_a   1.000
_cell.length_b   1.000
_cell.length_c   1.000
_cell.angle_alpha   90.00
_cell.angle_beta   90.00
_cell.angle_gamma   90.00
#
_symmetry.space_group_name_H-M   'P 1'
#
loop_
_entity.id
_entity.type
_entity.pdbx_description
1 polymer ?
#
loop_
_entity_poly.entity_id
_entity_poly.type
_entity_poly.pdbx_seq_one_letter_code
_entity_poly.pdbx_strand_id
1 'polypeptide(L)'
;MSNPKNTPQLLVSVRHASEVAAALEGGADLIDVKEPSRGALGAAEADVVAAVVDAVAGRVPVSAALGEWSEHALVHAHWHLELPLRYVKWGLSGYPHTPGWGEDLLEARRQLPAHMDMVLVAYADWGRAKAIPPLEVARFARRYRFAAFLLDTCVKDGKCLLDFLKPEAIAGLIEPLQNAGITVALGGGLRPEHVKALRGLRPDYFAVRASACAGSKRTALIDPHRVRKWKETLAAAFSPARS
;
A
#
# COMPACT_ATOMS: atom_id res chain seq x y z
N MET A 1 -9.70 -16.36 -11.56
CA MET A 1 -9.17 -17.59 -10.91
C MET A 1 -8.25 -17.11 -9.80
N SER A 2 -8.67 -17.19 -8.54
CA SER A 2 -7.83 -16.88 -7.39
C SER A 2 -6.67 -17.88 -7.36
N ASN A 3 -5.45 -17.34 -7.42
CA ASN A 3 -4.25 -18.15 -7.36
C ASN A 3 -4.23 -18.92 -6.03
N PRO A 4 -4.07 -20.25 -6.03
CA PRO A 4 -4.15 -21.02 -4.81
C PRO A 4 -2.95 -20.69 -3.92
N LYS A 5 -3.20 -19.84 -2.88
CA LYS A 5 -2.52 -19.94 -1.59
C LYS A 5 -1.02 -19.71 -1.55
N ASN A 6 -0.53 -18.67 -2.19
CA ASN A 6 0.84 -18.23 -1.95
C ASN A 6 0.92 -17.46 -0.63
N THR A 7 2.08 -17.58 0.03
CA THR A 7 2.46 -16.69 1.14
C THR A 7 2.30 -15.23 0.70
N PRO A 8 1.64 -14.36 1.49
CA PRO A 8 1.55 -12.94 1.16
C PRO A 8 2.91 -12.34 0.87
N GLN A 9 2.94 -11.44 -0.08
CA GLN A 9 4.13 -10.70 -0.47
C GLN A 9 4.38 -9.51 0.47
N LEU A 10 5.60 -8.99 0.47
CA LEU A 10 6.00 -7.87 1.31
C LEU A 10 6.28 -6.63 0.44
N LEU A 11 5.44 -5.61 0.60
CA LEU A 11 5.66 -4.27 0.07
C LEU A 11 6.45 -3.47 1.11
N VAL A 12 7.63 -2.97 0.73
CA VAL A 12 8.46 -2.12 1.58
C VAL A 12 8.51 -0.70 1.01
N SER A 13 8.05 0.28 1.81
CA SER A 13 8.15 1.67 1.40
C SER A 13 9.54 2.22 1.69
N VAL A 14 10.13 2.89 0.69
CA VAL A 14 11.43 3.56 0.75
C VAL A 14 11.28 5.07 0.51
N ARG A 15 12.24 5.85 0.98
CA ARG A 15 12.28 7.31 0.79
C ARG A 15 13.27 7.74 -0.29
N HIS A 16 14.35 6.97 -0.47
CA HIS A 16 15.46 7.31 -1.35
C HIS A 16 16.05 6.05 -1.97
N ALA A 17 16.74 6.20 -3.09
CA ALA A 17 17.43 5.12 -3.80
C ALA A 17 18.42 4.35 -2.91
N SER A 18 19.06 5.04 -1.93
CA SER A 18 19.99 4.41 -0.99
C SER A 18 19.35 3.35 -0.07
N GLU A 19 18.03 3.33 0.07
CA GLU A 19 17.31 2.32 0.86
C GLU A 19 16.95 1.06 0.05
N VAL A 20 17.00 1.13 -1.28
CA VAL A 20 16.56 0.05 -2.17
C VAL A 20 17.36 -1.22 -1.96
N ALA A 21 18.68 -1.11 -1.88
CA ALA A 21 19.56 -2.28 -1.70
C ALA A 21 19.20 -3.05 -0.42
N ALA A 22 19.03 -2.35 0.70
CA ALA A 22 18.67 -2.97 1.99
C ALA A 22 17.26 -3.61 1.96
N ALA A 23 16.29 -2.96 1.29
CA ALA A 23 14.95 -3.51 1.15
C ALA A 23 14.94 -4.80 0.33
N LEU A 24 15.66 -4.83 -0.79
CA LEU A 24 15.76 -6.01 -1.66
C LEU A 24 16.58 -7.14 -1.03
N GLU A 25 17.69 -6.82 -0.35
CA GLU A 25 18.47 -7.81 0.42
C GLU A 25 17.63 -8.50 1.49
N GLY A 26 16.74 -7.74 2.14
CA GLY A 26 15.79 -8.27 3.11
C GLY A 26 14.66 -9.10 2.51
N GLY A 27 14.47 -9.06 1.19
CA GLY A 27 13.47 -9.84 0.45
C GLY A 27 12.16 -9.11 0.18
N ALA A 28 12.17 -7.78 0.00
CA ALA A 28 11.01 -7.04 -0.45
C ALA A 28 10.55 -7.55 -1.84
N ASP A 29 9.25 -7.78 -2.00
CA ASP A 29 8.64 -8.23 -3.26
C ASP A 29 8.10 -7.06 -4.10
N LEU A 30 7.91 -5.90 -3.49
CA LEU A 30 7.53 -4.65 -4.13
C LEU A 30 8.16 -3.48 -3.38
N ILE A 31 8.73 -2.54 -4.11
CA ILE A 31 9.26 -1.29 -3.57
C ILE A 31 8.23 -0.18 -3.77
N ASP A 32 7.91 0.53 -2.70
CA ASP A 32 6.97 1.64 -2.70
C ASP A 32 7.67 2.95 -2.37
N VAL A 33 7.58 3.94 -3.24
CA VAL A 33 8.23 5.24 -3.02
C VAL A 33 7.27 6.17 -2.32
N LYS A 34 7.69 6.72 -1.16
CA LYS A 34 6.92 7.74 -0.44
C LYS A 34 7.78 8.58 0.50
N GLU A 35 7.33 9.80 0.79
CA GLU A 35 7.95 10.68 1.78
C GLU A 35 7.12 10.74 3.07
N PRO A 36 7.52 9.99 4.11
CA PRO A 36 6.76 9.90 5.36
C PRO A 36 6.58 11.22 6.12
N SER A 37 7.45 12.20 5.93
CA SER A 37 7.33 13.52 6.57
C SER A 37 6.15 14.33 6.02
N ARG A 38 5.66 13.98 4.83
CA ARG A 38 4.53 14.63 4.15
C ARG A 38 3.19 13.91 4.36
N GLY A 39 3.11 12.96 5.30
CA GLY A 39 1.86 12.24 5.61
C GLY A 39 1.92 10.73 5.39
N ALA A 40 0.76 10.09 5.40
CA ALA A 40 0.64 8.64 5.25
C ALA A 40 1.09 8.18 3.86
N LEU A 41 0.65 8.89 2.85
CA LEU A 41 0.95 8.69 1.43
C LEU A 41 1.69 9.89 0.82
N GLY A 42 2.53 10.56 1.62
CA GLY A 42 3.27 11.73 1.15
C GLY A 42 4.05 11.46 -0.13
N ALA A 43 3.87 12.33 -1.13
CA ALA A 43 4.58 12.22 -2.40
C ALA A 43 6.06 12.54 -2.23
N ALA A 44 6.92 11.74 -2.85
CA ALA A 44 8.32 12.09 -3.06
C ALA A 44 8.48 12.98 -4.30
N GLU A 45 9.61 13.66 -4.43
CA GLU A 45 9.93 14.43 -5.63
C GLU A 45 10.19 13.50 -6.83
N ALA A 46 10.01 14.03 -8.04
CA ALA A 46 10.12 13.29 -9.30
C ALA A 46 11.47 12.59 -9.47
N ASP A 47 12.54 13.31 -9.22
CA ASP A 47 13.91 12.82 -9.31
C ASP A 47 14.21 11.70 -8.29
N VAL A 48 13.60 11.78 -7.11
CA VAL A 48 13.69 10.73 -6.08
C VAL A 48 13.01 9.45 -6.57
N VAL A 49 11.81 9.56 -7.17
CA VAL A 49 11.10 8.39 -7.69
C VAL A 49 11.87 7.76 -8.84
N ALA A 50 12.36 8.57 -9.79
CA ALA A 50 13.20 8.11 -10.89
C ALA A 50 14.46 7.38 -10.40
N ALA A 51 15.19 7.98 -9.45
CA ALA A 51 16.37 7.35 -8.86
C ALA A 51 16.07 6.02 -8.14
N VAL A 52 14.89 5.89 -7.50
CA VAL A 52 14.47 4.61 -6.90
C VAL A 52 14.17 3.58 -7.98
N VAL A 53 13.45 3.97 -9.05
CA VAL A 53 13.16 3.08 -10.19
C VAL A 53 14.47 2.56 -10.80
N ASP A 54 15.45 3.44 -11.04
CA ASP A 54 16.76 3.07 -11.56
C ASP A 54 17.50 2.13 -10.60
N ALA A 55 17.48 2.42 -9.30
CA ALA A 55 18.11 1.56 -8.29
C ALA A 55 17.45 0.18 -8.16
N VAL A 56 16.12 0.09 -8.37
CA VAL A 56 15.42 -1.20 -8.42
C VAL A 56 15.80 -1.99 -9.66
N ALA A 57 16.06 -1.33 -10.80
CA ALA A 57 16.52 -1.95 -12.04
C ALA A 57 15.65 -3.13 -12.49
N GLY A 58 14.34 -3.03 -12.38
CA GLY A 58 13.37 -4.05 -12.81
C GLY A 58 13.35 -5.34 -11.97
N ARG A 59 14.09 -5.42 -10.87
CA ARG A 59 14.17 -6.64 -10.02
C ARG A 59 12.85 -7.00 -9.35
N VAL A 60 12.06 -5.99 -8.99
CA VAL A 60 10.71 -6.13 -8.43
C VAL A 60 9.84 -4.98 -8.95
N PRO A 61 8.50 -5.08 -8.89
CA PRO A 61 7.62 -3.96 -9.22
C PRO A 61 7.87 -2.75 -8.32
N VAL A 62 7.67 -1.55 -8.88
CA VAL A 62 7.73 -0.29 -8.13
C VAL A 62 6.35 0.36 -8.10
N SER A 63 5.97 0.90 -6.95
CA SER A 63 4.82 1.78 -6.78
C SER A 63 5.22 3.13 -6.21
N ALA A 64 4.38 4.15 -6.41
CA ALA A 64 4.58 5.47 -5.82
C ALA A 64 3.33 6.00 -5.14
N ALA A 65 3.51 6.60 -3.96
CA ALA A 65 2.50 7.42 -3.32
C ALA A 65 2.59 8.86 -3.88
N LEU A 66 1.44 9.42 -4.26
CA LEU A 66 1.34 10.70 -4.94
C LEU A 66 0.66 11.79 -4.08
N GLY A 67 0.65 11.59 -2.76
CA GLY A 67 0.02 12.50 -1.81
C GLY A 67 -1.45 12.20 -1.57
N GLU A 68 -2.13 13.13 -0.94
CA GLU A 68 -3.58 13.08 -0.79
C GLU A 68 -4.23 13.66 -2.04
N TRP A 69 -5.38 13.11 -2.43
CA TRP A 69 -6.09 13.56 -3.62
C TRP A 69 -6.51 15.03 -3.52
N SER A 70 -6.32 15.77 -4.59
CA SER A 70 -6.77 17.14 -4.76
C SER A 70 -7.23 17.38 -6.19
N GLU A 71 -7.94 18.49 -6.45
CA GLU A 71 -8.38 18.86 -7.80
C GLU A 71 -7.24 18.97 -8.83
N HIS A 72 -6.00 19.19 -8.36
CA HIS A 72 -4.80 19.29 -9.21
C HIS A 72 -3.91 18.04 -9.15
N ALA A 73 -4.37 16.96 -8.53
CA ALA A 73 -3.55 15.77 -8.29
C ALA A 73 -2.93 15.18 -9.56
N LEU A 74 -3.66 15.15 -10.66
CA LEU A 74 -3.15 14.66 -11.95
C LEU A 74 -2.13 15.59 -12.58
N VAL A 75 -2.35 16.90 -12.51
CA VAL A 75 -1.41 17.89 -13.04
C VAL A 75 -0.04 17.78 -12.36
N HIS A 76 -0.07 17.57 -11.05
CA HIS A 76 1.16 17.38 -10.26
C HIS A 76 1.82 16.02 -10.47
N ALA A 77 1.08 15.04 -10.96
CA ALA A 77 1.57 13.68 -11.15
C ALA A 77 2.03 13.35 -12.58
N HIS A 78 1.91 14.27 -13.54
CA HIS A 78 2.14 13.98 -14.96
C HIS A 78 3.51 13.34 -15.26
N TRP A 79 4.57 13.75 -14.57
CA TRP A 79 5.92 13.20 -14.75
C TRP A 79 6.06 11.75 -14.25
N HIS A 80 5.20 11.29 -13.32
CA HIS A 80 5.21 9.89 -12.87
C HIS A 80 4.74 8.96 -13.99
N LEU A 81 3.93 9.47 -14.94
CA LEU A 81 3.37 8.68 -16.01
C LEU A 81 4.42 8.21 -17.04
N GLU A 82 5.59 8.84 -17.06
CA GLU A 82 6.71 8.44 -17.91
C GLU A 82 7.58 7.35 -17.28
N LEU A 83 7.44 7.09 -15.98
CA LEU A 83 8.23 6.10 -15.27
C LEU A 83 7.59 4.70 -15.35
N PRO A 84 8.39 3.63 -15.35
CA PRO A 84 7.88 2.26 -15.37
C PRO A 84 7.34 1.81 -14.01
N LEU A 85 6.40 2.59 -13.45
CA LEU A 85 5.70 2.26 -12.22
C LEU A 85 4.59 1.25 -12.51
N ARG A 86 4.50 0.22 -11.67
CA ARG A 86 3.41 -0.75 -11.73
C ARG A 86 2.13 -0.20 -11.11
N TYR A 87 2.27 0.58 -10.01
CA TYR A 87 1.14 1.14 -9.30
C TYR A 87 1.41 2.58 -8.88
N VAL A 88 0.33 3.37 -8.89
CA VAL A 88 0.29 4.69 -8.26
C VAL A 88 -0.90 4.77 -7.31
N LYS A 89 -0.80 5.59 -6.27
CA LYS A 89 -1.85 5.74 -5.29
C LYS A 89 -1.90 7.14 -4.70
N TRP A 90 -3.12 7.63 -4.52
CA TRP A 90 -3.41 8.82 -3.74
C TRP A 90 -4.16 8.43 -2.47
N GLY A 91 -3.91 9.15 -1.39
CA GLY A 91 -4.72 9.09 -0.19
C GLY A 91 -6.04 9.82 -0.39
N LEU A 92 -7.02 9.48 0.42
CA LEU A 92 -8.34 10.12 0.39
C LEU A 92 -8.61 10.92 1.68
N SER A 93 -7.57 11.37 2.39
CA SER A 93 -7.72 12.23 3.56
C SER A 93 -8.27 13.59 3.15
N GLY A 94 -9.35 14.02 3.83
CA GLY A 94 -10.06 15.26 3.47
C GLY A 94 -10.90 15.19 2.20
N TYR A 95 -10.97 14.02 1.54
CA TYR A 95 -11.75 13.84 0.33
C TYR A 95 -13.27 13.98 0.61
N PRO A 96 -14.00 14.81 -0.16
CA PRO A 96 -15.42 15.07 0.09
C PRO A 96 -16.26 13.79 -0.08
N HIS A 97 -17.08 13.47 0.92
CA HIS A 97 -18.06 12.41 0.84
C HIS A 97 -19.41 12.96 0.35
N THR A 98 -19.47 13.26 -0.95
CA THR A 98 -20.66 13.81 -1.63
C THR A 98 -21.24 12.80 -2.61
N PRO A 99 -22.52 12.93 -3.04
CA PRO A 99 -23.03 12.14 -4.14
C PRO A 99 -22.14 12.25 -5.39
N GLY A 100 -21.82 11.11 -6.02
CA GLY A 100 -20.92 11.08 -7.17
C GLY A 100 -19.43 11.12 -6.82
N TRP A 101 -19.06 11.02 -5.52
CA TRP A 101 -17.66 10.93 -5.14
C TRP A 101 -16.91 9.86 -5.96
N GLY A 102 -15.67 10.13 -6.32
CA GLY A 102 -14.82 9.22 -7.07
C GLY A 102 -14.95 9.31 -8.59
N GLU A 103 -15.80 10.15 -9.15
CA GLU A 103 -15.87 10.36 -10.60
C GLU A 103 -14.54 10.92 -11.15
N ASP A 104 -13.92 11.83 -10.41
CA ASP A 104 -12.59 12.37 -10.68
C ASP A 104 -11.48 11.31 -10.58
N LEU A 105 -11.60 10.34 -9.64
CA LEU A 105 -10.70 9.20 -9.56
C LEU A 105 -10.83 8.26 -10.77
N LEU A 106 -12.05 8.08 -11.28
CA LEU A 106 -12.28 7.31 -12.51
C LEU A 106 -11.69 8.01 -13.72
N GLU A 107 -11.83 9.33 -13.80
CA GLU A 107 -11.23 10.13 -14.86
C GLU A 107 -9.70 10.06 -14.79
N ALA A 108 -9.12 10.24 -13.61
CA ALA A 108 -7.70 10.08 -13.38
C ALA A 108 -7.18 8.71 -13.83
N ARG A 109 -7.92 7.65 -13.45
CA ARG A 109 -7.56 6.29 -13.84
C ARG A 109 -7.53 6.09 -15.35
N ARG A 110 -8.43 6.74 -16.12
CA ARG A 110 -8.45 6.64 -17.60
C ARG A 110 -7.23 7.29 -18.23
N GLN A 111 -6.62 8.25 -17.55
CA GLN A 111 -5.44 8.96 -18.04
C GLN A 111 -4.11 8.24 -17.71
N LEU A 112 -4.15 7.18 -16.90
CA LEU A 112 -2.94 6.40 -16.62
C LEU A 112 -2.51 5.58 -17.84
N PRO A 113 -1.20 5.44 -18.07
CA PRO A 113 -0.65 4.53 -19.07
C PRO A 113 -1.11 3.08 -18.83
N ALA A 114 -1.25 2.29 -19.90
CA ALA A 114 -1.75 0.91 -19.82
C ALA A 114 -0.93 -0.04 -18.93
N HIS A 115 0.34 0.28 -18.67
CA HIS A 115 1.20 -0.51 -17.77
C HIS A 115 1.05 -0.16 -16.30
N MET A 116 0.33 0.92 -15.98
CA MET A 116 0.22 1.50 -14.64
C MET A 116 -1.20 1.38 -14.10
N ASP A 117 -1.34 0.83 -12.90
CA ASP A 117 -2.63 0.71 -12.23
C ASP A 117 -2.76 1.70 -11.06
N MET A 118 -3.96 2.26 -10.90
CA MET A 118 -4.32 3.01 -9.70
C MET A 118 -4.70 2.05 -8.58
N VAL A 119 -4.06 2.23 -7.41
CA VAL A 119 -4.47 1.59 -6.15
C VAL A 119 -5.49 2.47 -5.47
N LEU A 120 -6.66 1.94 -5.17
CA LEU A 120 -7.65 2.65 -4.38
C LEU A 120 -7.34 2.47 -2.89
N VAL A 121 -7.20 3.60 -2.17
CA VAL A 121 -6.78 3.58 -0.75
C VAL A 121 -7.96 3.88 0.16
N ALA A 122 -8.10 3.07 1.21
CA ALA A 122 -9.01 3.33 2.31
C ALA A 122 -8.25 3.46 3.63
N TYR A 123 -8.68 4.39 4.48
CA TYR A 123 -8.11 4.57 5.80
C TYR A 123 -8.97 3.93 6.89
N ALA A 124 -8.40 3.03 7.69
CA ALA A 124 -9.09 2.39 8.81
C ALA A 124 -9.54 3.41 9.88
N ASP A 125 -8.75 4.48 10.05
CA ASP A 125 -9.06 5.63 10.90
C ASP A 125 -9.76 6.76 10.13
N TRP A 126 -10.64 6.40 9.20
CA TRP A 126 -11.32 7.29 8.24
C TRP A 126 -12.00 8.51 8.88
N GLY A 127 -12.60 8.36 10.07
CA GLY A 127 -13.19 9.48 10.79
C GLY A 127 -12.16 10.53 11.19
N ARG A 128 -10.93 10.10 11.58
CA ARG A 128 -9.81 10.98 11.91
C ARG A 128 -9.20 11.62 10.65
N ALA A 129 -9.18 10.86 9.56
CA ALA A 129 -8.70 11.28 8.26
C ALA A 129 -9.70 12.19 7.53
N LYS A 130 -10.95 12.33 8.02
CA LYS A 130 -12.05 12.95 7.29
C LYS A 130 -12.19 12.37 5.87
N ALA A 131 -12.07 11.05 5.77
CA ALA A 131 -12.04 10.32 4.51
C ALA A 131 -13.34 9.53 4.31
N ILE A 132 -13.53 8.98 3.12
CA ILE A 132 -14.62 8.07 2.78
C ILE A 132 -14.52 6.80 3.66
N PRO A 133 -15.64 6.28 4.20
CA PRO A 133 -15.63 5.03 4.96
C PRO A 133 -15.04 3.85 4.16
N PRO A 134 -14.19 2.99 4.77
CA PRO A 134 -13.52 1.89 4.06
C PRO A 134 -14.46 0.96 3.30
N LEU A 135 -15.66 0.69 3.82
CA LEU A 135 -16.65 -0.15 3.15
C LEU A 135 -17.14 0.46 1.83
N GLU A 136 -17.29 1.76 1.78
CA GLU A 136 -17.72 2.46 0.56
C GLU A 136 -16.60 2.49 -0.47
N VAL A 137 -15.38 2.74 -0.03
CA VAL A 137 -14.20 2.67 -0.90
C VAL A 137 -14.03 1.25 -1.48
N ALA A 138 -14.21 0.21 -0.66
CA ALA A 138 -14.15 -1.18 -1.11
C ALA A 138 -15.26 -1.53 -2.12
N ARG A 139 -16.50 -1.08 -1.87
CA ARG A 139 -17.62 -1.23 -2.83
C ARG A 139 -17.34 -0.52 -4.15
N PHE A 140 -16.77 0.68 -4.09
CA PHE A 140 -16.38 1.44 -5.27
C PHE A 140 -15.29 0.72 -6.05
N ALA A 141 -14.23 0.25 -5.38
CA ALA A 141 -13.15 -0.54 -5.99
C ALA A 141 -13.70 -1.74 -6.76
N ARG A 142 -14.62 -2.50 -6.13
CA ARG A 142 -15.25 -3.67 -6.75
C ARG A 142 -16.14 -3.29 -7.93
N ARG A 143 -17.01 -2.27 -7.76
CA ARG A 143 -17.95 -1.81 -8.80
C ARG A 143 -17.22 -1.42 -10.08
N TYR A 144 -16.13 -0.68 -9.95
CA TYR A 144 -15.37 -0.15 -11.07
C TYR A 144 -14.12 -0.96 -11.43
N ARG A 145 -13.96 -2.15 -10.82
CA ARG A 145 -12.88 -3.11 -11.10
C ARG A 145 -11.50 -2.45 -11.04
N PHE A 146 -11.18 -1.82 -9.93
CA PHE A 146 -9.81 -1.39 -9.68
C PHE A 146 -8.89 -2.60 -9.60
N ALA A 147 -7.65 -2.46 -10.05
CA ALA A 147 -6.68 -3.55 -10.04
C ALA A 147 -6.20 -3.89 -8.62
N ALA A 148 -6.11 -2.87 -7.76
CA ALA A 148 -5.60 -3.03 -6.40
C ALA A 148 -6.31 -2.11 -5.39
N PHE A 149 -6.31 -2.56 -4.12
CA PHE A 149 -6.86 -1.87 -2.97
C PHE A 149 -5.87 -1.93 -1.80
N LEU A 150 -5.68 -0.81 -1.12
CA LEU A 150 -4.86 -0.70 0.08
C LEU A 150 -5.71 -0.26 1.28
N LEU A 151 -5.69 -1.03 2.36
CA LEU A 151 -6.21 -0.60 3.65
C LEU A 151 -5.04 -0.15 4.54
N ASP A 152 -4.99 1.13 4.88
CA ASP A 152 -3.91 1.75 5.68
C ASP A 152 -4.53 2.56 6.86
N THR A 153 -3.73 3.23 7.63
CA THR A 153 -4.11 4.29 8.57
C THR A 153 -3.57 5.63 8.08
N CYS A 154 -4.32 6.72 8.28
CA CYS A 154 -3.89 8.06 7.91
C CYS A 154 -2.99 8.67 9.00
N VAL A 155 -3.48 8.74 10.24
CA VAL A 155 -2.75 9.37 11.36
C VAL A 155 -1.70 8.41 11.90
N LYS A 156 -0.45 8.88 11.96
CA LYS A 156 0.71 8.08 12.35
C LYS A 156 1.19 8.43 13.77
N ASP A 157 0.39 8.09 14.77
CA ASP A 157 0.59 8.38 16.20
C ASP A 157 0.95 7.13 17.02
N GLY A 158 1.41 6.08 16.38
CA GLY A 158 1.77 4.80 17.03
C GLY A 158 0.66 3.76 17.00
N LYS A 159 -0.58 4.13 16.68
CA LYS A 159 -1.67 3.18 16.47
C LYS A 159 -1.52 2.45 15.14
N CYS A 160 -2.00 1.21 15.12
CA CYS A 160 -1.97 0.36 13.93
C CYS A 160 -3.38 0.04 13.41
N LEU A 161 -3.46 -0.64 12.29
CA LEU A 161 -4.71 -1.07 11.67
C LEU A 161 -5.65 -1.79 12.65
N LEU A 162 -5.10 -2.65 13.51
CA LEU A 162 -5.87 -3.44 14.47
C LEU A 162 -6.42 -2.63 15.67
N ASP A 163 -5.95 -1.40 15.86
CA ASP A 163 -6.52 -0.48 16.85
C ASP A 163 -7.85 0.14 16.39
N PHE A 164 -8.14 0.06 15.08
CA PHE A 164 -9.32 0.65 14.45
C PHE A 164 -10.30 -0.40 13.94
N LEU A 165 -9.81 -1.53 13.43
CA LEU A 165 -10.63 -2.57 12.84
C LEU A 165 -10.22 -3.94 13.37
N LYS A 166 -11.21 -4.72 13.84
CA LYS A 166 -11.01 -6.12 14.20
C LYS A 166 -10.78 -6.97 12.94
N PRO A 167 -10.08 -8.12 13.04
CA PRO A 167 -9.84 -9.00 11.89
C PRO A 167 -11.10 -9.38 11.11
N GLU A 168 -12.23 -9.60 11.82
CA GLU A 168 -13.51 -9.95 11.19
C GLU A 168 -14.07 -8.80 10.33
N ALA A 169 -13.92 -7.56 10.81
CA ALA A 169 -14.32 -6.38 10.03
C ALA A 169 -13.43 -6.19 8.79
N ILE A 170 -12.11 -6.46 8.93
CA ILE A 170 -11.19 -6.43 7.79
C ILE A 170 -11.57 -7.53 6.78
N ALA A 171 -11.89 -8.75 7.24
CA ALA A 171 -12.35 -9.84 6.38
C ALA A 171 -13.55 -9.41 5.54
N GLY A 172 -14.59 -8.85 6.19
CA GLY A 172 -15.79 -8.36 5.50
C GLY A 172 -15.54 -7.29 4.43
N LEU A 173 -14.43 -6.53 4.58
CA LEU A 173 -14.01 -5.54 3.60
C LEU A 173 -13.27 -6.18 2.40
N ILE A 174 -12.31 -7.09 2.68
CA ILE A 174 -11.36 -7.54 1.66
C ILE A 174 -11.78 -8.81 0.94
N GLU A 175 -12.53 -9.74 1.57
CA GLU A 175 -12.99 -10.96 0.90
C GLU A 175 -13.80 -10.70 -0.38
N PRO A 176 -14.75 -9.73 -0.42
CA PRO A 176 -15.45 -9.40 -1.65
C PRO A 176 -14.54 -8.84 -2.76
N LEU A 177 -13.43 -8.18 -2.38
CA LEU A 177 -12.43 -7.66 -3.31
C LEU A 177 -11.58 -8.80 -3.88
N GLN A 178 -11.09 -9.67 -3.00
CA GLN A 178 -10.30 -10.85 -3.38
C GLN A 178 -11.09 -11.79 -4.30
N ASN A 179 -12.37 -12.02 -3.99
CA ASN A 179 -13.28 -12.81 -4.83
C ASN A 179 -13.53 -12.18 -6.21
N ALA A 180 -13.39 -10.84 -6.31
CA ALA A 180 -13.45 -10.11 -7.58
C ALA A 180 -12.10 -10.04 -8.32
N GLY A 181 -11.04 -10.68 -7.80
CA GLY A 181 -9.70 -10.67 -8.37
C GLY A 181 -8.92 -9.38 -8.17
N ILE A 182 -9.33 -8.54 -7.20
CA ILE A 182 -8.65 -7.29 -6.85
C ILE A 182 -7.50 -7.61 -5.89
N THR A 183 -6.30 -7.17 -6.23
CA THR A 183 -5.12 -7.29 -5.36
C THR A 183 -5.31 -6.48 -4.08
N VAL A 184 -5.13 -7.10 -2.92
CA VAL A 184 -5.34 -6.47 -1.62
C VAL A 184 -4.04 -6.33 -0.85
N ALA A 185 -3.73 -5.10 -0.41
CA ALA A 185 -2.63 -4.81 0.50
C ALA A 185 -3.17 -4.35 1.87
N LEU A 186 -2.55 -4.83 2.95
CA LEU A 186 -2.80 -4.37 4.32
C LEU A 186 -1.58 -3.61 4.84
N GLY A 187 -1.78 -2.35 5.20
CA GLY A 187 -0.80 -1.46 5.82
C GLY A 187 -1.24 -1.00 7.21
N GLY A 188 -0.85 0.23 7.58
CA GLY A 188 -1.33 0.85 8.82
C GLY A 188 -0.56 0.43 10.07
N GLY A 189 0.74 0.74 10.14
CA GLY A 189 1.53 0.55 11.36
C GLY A 189 1.72 -0.91 11.78
N LEU A 190 1.52 -1.84 10.86
CA LEU A 190 1.66 -3.27 11.12
C LEU A 190 3.10 -3.65 11.48
N ARG A 191 3.23 -4.67 12.33
CA ARG A 191 4.46 -5.29 12.79
C ARG A 191 4.36 -6.80 12.64
N PRO A 192 5.50 -7.55 12.62
CA PRO A 192 5.49 -9.01 12.48
C PRO A 192 4.55 -9.73 13.47
N GLU A 193 4.47 -9.25 14.71
CA GLU A 193 3.59 -9.84 15.73
C GLU A 193 2.09 -9.78 15.39
N HIS A 194 1.67 -8.85 14.54
CA HIS A 194 0.27 -8.72 14.12
C HIS A 194 -0.14 -9.75 13.05
N VAL A 195 0.83 -10.36 12.37
CA VAL A 195 0.58 -11.32 11.28
C VAL A 195 -0.28 -12.50 11.76
N LYS A 196 -0.05 -12.97 12.99
CA LYS A 196 -0.84 -14.09 13.57
C LYS A 196 -2.33 -13.78 13.60
N ALA A 197 -2.72 -12.56 13.97
CA ALA A 197 -4.12 -12.15 14.02
C ALA A 197 -4.75 -12.00 12.62
N LEU A 198 -3.93 -11.73 11.59
CA LEU A 198 -4.36 -11.46 10.22
C LEU A 198 -4.20 -12.68 9.28
N ARG A 199 -3.67 -13.81 9.79
CA ARG A 199 -3.33 -14.96 8.93
C ARG A 199 -4.55 -15.56 8.19
N GLY A 200 -5.74 -15.46 8.77
CA GLY A 200 -6.97 -15.93 8.13
C GLY A 200 -7.39 -15.13 6.91
N LEU A 201 -6.96 -13.88 6.81
CA LEU A 201 -7.38 -12.92 5.76
C LEU A 201 -6.66 -13.11 4.42
N ARG A 202 -5.44 -13.66 4.45
CA ARG A 202 -4.60 -13.92 3.26
C ARG A 202 -4.56 -12.74 2.27
N PRO A 203 -4.13 -11.53 2.69
CA PRO A 203 -3.94 -10.43 1.74
C PRO A 203 -2.85 -10.80 0.73
N ASP A 204 -2.84 -10.14 -0.42
CA ASP A 204 -1.75 -10.33 -1.40
C ASP A 204 -0.45 -9.69 -0.91
N TYR A 205 -0.56 -8.54 -0.22
CA TYR A 205 0.60 -7.82 0.31
C TYR A 205 0.39 -7.39 1.76
N PHE A 206 1.48 -7.46 2.54
CA PHE A 206 1.67 -6.62 3.73
C PHE A 206 2.51 -5.42 3.34
N ALA A 207 2.01 -4.20 3.63
CA ALA A 207 2.68 -2.94 3.30
C ALA A 207 3.30 -2.31 4.55
N VAL A 208 4.62 -2.15 4.54
CA VAL A 208 5.37 -1.73 5.72
C VAL A 208 6.33 -0.57 5.44
N ARG A 209 6.53 0.28 6.45
CA ARG A 209 7.60 1.28 6.49
C ARG A 209 8.29 1.26 7.85
N ALA A 210 7.67 1.76 8.91
CA ALA A 210 8.30 1.93 10.22
C ALA A 210 8.89 0.61 10.76
N SER A 211 8.16 -0.49 10.68
CA SER A 211 8.60 -1.79 11.18
C SER A 211 9.75 -2.41 10.37
N ALA A 212 10.02 -1.91 9.17
CA ALA A 212 11.17 -2.26 8.34
C ALA A 212 12.38 -1.32 8.56
N CYS A 213 12.20 -0.21 9.27
CA CYS A 213 13.26 0.78 9.52
C CYS A 213 13.99 0.53 10.84
N ALA A 214 15.22 1.02 10.92
CA ALA A 214 16.01 1.05 12.15
C ALA A 214 15.24 1.74 13.28
N GLY A 215 15.24 1.13 14.47
CA GLY A 215 14.51 1.64 15.64
C GLY A 215 12.99 1.77 15.46
N SER A 216 12.40 1.17 14.43
CA SER A 216 10.97 1.32 14.06
C SER A 216 10.53 2.76 13.83
N LYS A 217 11.44 3.65 13.46
CA LYS A 217 11.17 5.06 13.14
C LYS A 217 10.95 5.21 11.63
N ARG A 218 9.78 5.70 11.21
CA ARG A 218 9.40 5.77 9.80
C ARG A 218 10.28 6.68 8.92
N THR A 219 11.05 7.56 9.53
CA THR A 219 12.02 8.45 8.86
C THR A 219 13.45 7.92 8.88
N ALA A 220 13.73 6.82 9.62
CA ALA A 220 15.03 6.15 9.63
C ALA A 220 15.21 5.29 8.37
N LEU A 221 16.46 4.89 8.11
CA LEU A 221 16.81 4.01 6.99
C LEU A 221 16.20 2.61 7.15
N ILE A 222 15.99 1.94 6.02
CA ILE A 222 15.58 0.53 5.98
C ILE A 222 16.72 -0.33 6.58
N ASP A 223 16.31 -1.29 7.39
CA ASP A 223 17.16 -2.31 7.99
C ASP A 223 16.86 -3.66 7.32
N PRO A 224 17.80 -4.25 6.56
CA PRO A 224 17.57 -5.50 5.83
C PRO A 224 17.22 -6.66 6.76
N HIS A 225 17.74 -6.69 7.99
CA HIS A 225 17.39 -7.72 8.98
C HIS A 225 15.92 -7.65 9.39
N ARG A 226 15.36 -6.45 9.51
CA ARG A 226 13.95 -6.26 9.84
C ARG A 226 13.05 -6.65 8.66
N VAL A 227 13.45 -6.35 7.45
CA VAL A 227 12.74 -6.79 6.23
C VAL A 227 12.77 -8.32 6.14
N ARG A 228 13.93 -8.95 6.37
CA ARG A 228 14.09 -10.42 6.40
C ARG A 228 13.20 -11.06 7.47
N LYS A 229 13.16 -10.48 8.67
CA LYS A 229 12.26 -10.94 9.75
C LYS A 229 10.80 -10.92 9.33
N TRP A 230 10.35 -9.90 8.58
CA TRP A 230 9.02 -9.86 8.00
C TRP A 230 8.78 -11.05 7.06
N LYS A 231 9.70 -11.32 6.14
CA LYS A 231 9.58 -12.43 5.18
C LYS A 231 9.53 -13.79 5.89
N GLU A 232 10.38 -14.01 6.89
CA GLU A 232 10.38 -15.22 7.70
C GLU A 232 9.04 -15.39 8.46
N THR A 233 8.52 -14.30 9.03
CA THR A 233 7.24 -14.33 9.74
C THR A 233 6.07 -14.67 8.79
N LEU A 234 6.05 -14.08 7.59
CA LEU A 234 5.04 -14.39 6.59
C LEU A 234 5.17 -15.85 6.12
N ALA A 235 6.36 -16.31 5.83
CA ALA A 235 6.60 -17.70 5.44
C ALA A 235 6.12 -18.67 6.53
N ALA A 236 6.44 -18.41 7.79
CA ALA A 236 6.03 -19.28 8.91
C ALA A 236 4.51 -19.26 9.13
N ALA A 237 3.85 -18.09 8.99
CA ALA A 237 2.42 -17.95 9.26
C ALA A 237 1.53 -18.52 8.16
N PHE A 238 1.98 -18.49 6.90
CA PHE A 238 1.18 -18.86 5.73
C PHE A 238 1.67 -20.14 5.03
N SER A 239 2.74 -20.80 5.54
CA SER A 239 3.11 -22.11 5.05
C SER A 239 1.97 -23.11 5.22
N PRO A 240 1.73 -24.01 4.25
CA PRO A 240 0.80 -25.11 4.45
C PRO A 240 1.24 -25.92 5.69
N ALA A 241 0.26 -26.30 6.53
CA ALA A 241 0.55 -27.23 7.62
C ALA A 241 1.23 -28.46 7.02
N ARG A 242 2.38 -28.86 7.54
CA ARG A 242 2.99 -30.16 7.17
C ARG A 242 2.02 -31.22 7.63
N SER A 243 1.38 -31.86 6.66
CA SER A 243 0.57 -33.06 6.88
C SER A 243 1.45 -34.22 7.33
#